data_6dd105431e48ff4e996e41fa1f50fae6
#
_entry.id   6dd105431e48ff4e996e41fa1f50fae6
#
_cell.length_a   1.000
_cell.length_b   1.000
_cell.length_c   1.000
_cell.angle_alpha   90.00
_cell.angle_beta   90.00
_cell.angle_gamma   90.00
#
_symmetry.space_group_name_H-M   'P 1'
#
loop_
_entity.id
_entity.type
_entity.pdbx_description
1 polymer ?
#
loop_
_entity_poly.entity_id
_entity_poly.type
_entity_poly.pdbx_seq_one_letter_code
_entity_poly.pdbx_strand_id
1 'polypeptide(L)'
;NNMKYLLFGLMSFFSTLTMAQNVLNAVSPEQLRRDRENKTRVDEAGDTVSTAQDPLKYGFIEDKDNVWSKVVWEVIDLNERLNQPYYLAGDELVQNSQSLYDVLVEGVRSKKITEIYDDEFFKNKMTYDQIMARNEKKDTQQYYYEMIAAGEKPDDAAIFNYKVKSADIKMLKTKGLWYIDRRLGELRYRLLGLAIMGPDAQSLGTEFNDGTFVDLFWIWYPDARQTLVNATVFNPSNSNSAISYDEMLNARRFNSIIYKAQTMYGTKMIEDYIPNDSKGQLEEHHKIRNSTIQAEADMWNY
;
A
#
# COMPACT_ATOMS: atom_id res chain seq x y z
N ASN A 1 -26.21 37.52 -37.84
CA ASN A 1 -24.87 36.90 -37.74
C ASN A 1 -24.26 36.90 -36.34
N ASN A 2 -24.96 37.41 -35.32
CA ASN A 2 -24.42 37.50 -33.95
C ASN A 2 -24.82 36.35 -33.02
N MET A 3 -25.63 35.42 -33.50
CA MET A 3 -26.14 34.30 -32.69
C MET A 3 -25.15 33.09 -32.62
N LYS A 4 -24.20 33.00 -33.56
CA LYS A 4 -23.18 31.94 -33.56
C LYS A 4 -22.06 32.16 -32.55
N TYR A 5 -21.78 33.38 -32.18
CA TYR A 5 -20.75 33.73 -31.20
C TYR A 5 -21.26 33.62 -29.74
N LEU A 6 -22.58 33.68 -29.56
CA LEU A 6 -23.19 33.48 -28.22
C LEU A 6 -23.20 32.01 -27.81
N LEU A 7 -23.26 31.08 -28.77
CA LEU A 7 -23.20 29.63 -28.47
C LEU A 7 -21.78 29.16 -28.20
N PHE A 8 -20.75 29.84 -28.73
CA PHE A 8 -19.35 29.49 -28.47
C PHE A 8 -18.86 30.02 -27.12
N GLY A 9 -19.48 31.08 -26.59
CA GLY A 9 -19.16 31.64 -25.28
C GLY A 9 -19.72 30.84 -24.09
N LEU A 10 -20.77 30.03 -24.32
CA LEU A 10 -21.36 29.20 -23.25
C LEU A 10 -20.69 27.83 -23.10
N MET A 11 -19.84 27.44 -24.05
CA MET A 11 -19.16 26.13 -24.03
C MET A 11 -17.78 26.16 -23.39
N SER A 12 -17.27 27.32 -22.99
CA SER A 12 -15.94 27.48 -22.38
C SER A 12 -15.97 27.67 -20.86
N PHE A 13 -17.14 27.55 -20.22
CA PHE A 13 -17.27 27.65 -18.74
C PHE A 13 -17.59 26.33 -18.05
N PHE A 14 -17.33 25.18 -18.71
CA PHE A 14 -17.06 23.96 -17.97
C PHE A 14 -15.58 23.97 -17.56
N SER A 15 -15.19 24.93 -16.73
CA SER A 15 -14.03 24.77 -15.88
C SER A 15 -14.31 23.52 -15.04
N THR A 16 -13.56 22.47 -15.32
CA THR A 16 -13.39 21.34 -14.44
C THR A 16 -13.10 21.91 -13.06
N LEU A 17 -14.09 21.90 -12.18
CA LEU A 17 -13.87 21.94 -10.76
C LEU A 17 -13.09 20.67 -10.44
N THR A 18 -11.77 20.71 -10.64
CA THR A 18 -10.87 19.83 -9.95
C THR A 18 -11.04 20.18 -8.48
N MET A 19 -11.98 19.52 -7.83
CA MET A 19 -12.02 19.45 -6.39
C MET A 19 -10.64 18.91 -6.02
N ALA A 20 -9.79 19.79 -5.49
CA ALA A 20 -8.60 19.36 -4.78
C ALA A 20 -9.09 18.42 -3.68
N GLN A 21 -9.03 17.12 -3.93
CA GLN A 21 -9.44 16.14 -2.95
C GLN A 21 -8.49 16.31 -1.77
N ASN A 22 -9.02 16.79 -0.67
CA ASN A 22 -8.30 16.78 0.58
C ASN A 22 -7.84 15.35 0.83
N VAL A 23 -6.53 15.14 0.82
CA VAL A 23 -5.87 13.81 0.98
C VAL A 23 -6.39 13.09 2.23
N LEU A 24 -6.81 13.84 3.24
CA LEU A 24 -7.37 13.30 4.48
C LEU A 24 -8.74 12.64 4.30
N ASN A 25 -9.51 13.05 3.30
CA ASN A 25 -10.88 12.59 3.07
C ASN A 25 -11.03 11.85 1.73
N ALA A 26 -9.91 11.42 1.15
CA ALA A 26 -9.86 10.81 -0.17
C ALA A 26 -10.56 9.44 -0.22
N VAL A 27 -11.88 9.50 -0.26
CA VAL A 27 -12.72 8.42 -0.77
C VAL A 27 -13.19 8.88 -2.14
N SER A 28 -12.79 8.19 -3.22
CA SER A 28 -13.28 8.57 -4.55
C SER A 28 -14.80 8.35 -4.63
N PRO A 29 -15.54 9.15 -5.42
CA PRO A 29 -16.97 8.91 -5.65
C PRO A 29 -17.29 7.51 -6.20
N GLU A 30 -16.35 6.91 -6.93
CA GLU A 30 -16.45 5.54 -7.44
C GLU A 30 -16.29 4.50 -6.34
N GLN A 31 -15.45 4.75 -5.36
CA GLN A 31 -15.28 3.91 -4.19
C GLN A 31 -16.54 3.91 -3.33
N LEU A 32 -17.17 5.07 -3.12
CA LEU A 32 -18.48 5.16 -2.41
C LEU A 32 -19.58 4.39 -3.14
N ARG A 33 -19.58 4.35 -4.46
CA ARG A 33 -20.56 3.55 -5.24
C ARG A 33 -20.31 2.06 -5.08
N ARG A 34 -19.06 1.61 -5.19
CA ARG A 34 -18.66 0.21 -4.98
C ARG A 34 -19.01 -0.28 -3.57
N ASP A 35 -18.79 0.56 -2.56
CA ASP A 35 -19.11 0.23 -1.17
C ASP A 35 -20.63 0.07 -0.97
N ARG A 36 -21.45 0.85 -1.68
CA ARG A 36 -22.91 0.69 -1.67
C ARG A 36 -23.36 -0.60 -2.36
N GLU A 37 -22.78 -0.92 -3.51
CA GLU A 37 -23.10 -2.14 -4.28
C GLU A 37 -22.70 -3.40 -3.51
N ASN A 38 -21.58 -3.37 -2.78
CA ASN A 38 -21.16 -4.49 -1.94
C ASN A 38 -22.01 -4.67 -0.67
N LYS A 39 -22.66 -3.61 -0.17
CA LYS A 39 -23.57 -3.67 0.99
C LYS A 39 -24.92 -4.30 0.67
N THR A 40 -25.32 -4.32 -0.59
CA THR A 40 -26.63 -4.81 -1.05
C THR A 40 -26.56 -6.23 -1.62
N ARG A 41 -25.83 -7.14 -0.98
CA ARG A 41 -26.02 -8.57 -1.27
C ARG A 41 -27.28 -9.04 -0.54
N VAL A 42 -28.27 -9.39 -1.34
CA VAL A 42 -29.51 -10.04 -0.90
C VAL A 42 -29.24 -11.54 -0.90
N ASP A 43 -29.53 -12.25 0.17
CA ASP A 43 -29.48 -13.71 0.20
C ASP A 43 -30.64 -14.33 -0.57
N GLU A 44 -30.64 -15.66 -0.73
CA GLU A 44 -31.71 -16.37 -1.42
C GLU A 44 -33.09 -16.26 -0.74
N ALA A 45 -33.14 -15.76 0.49
CA ALA A 45 -34.34 -15.49 1.27
C ALA A 45 -34.85 -14.06 1.15
N GLY A 46 -34.13 -13.17 0.45
CA GLY A 46 -34.47 -11.76 0.27
C GLY A 46 -34.06 -10.84 1.39
N ASP A 47 -33.30 -11.35 2.38
CA ASP A 47 -32.74 -10.52 3.45
C ASP A 47 -31.38 -9.96 3.06
N THR A 48 -31.15 -8.70 3.38
CA THR A 48 -29.87 -8.02 3.18
C THR A 48 -28.85 -8.50 4.22
N VAL A 49 -28.13 -9.56 3.89
CA VAL A 49 -27.05 -10.04 4.74
C VAL A 49 -25.76 -9.30 4.39
N SER A 50 -25.39 -8.33 5.21
CA SER A 50 -24.07 -7.75 5.18
C SER A 50 -23.07 -8.70 5.83
N THR A 51 -22.49 -9.61 5.06
CA THR A 51 -21.42 -10.52 5.53
C THR A 51 -20.04 -9.85 5.48
N ALA A 52 -19.90 -8.70 4.83
CA ALA A 52 -18.67 -7.97 4.75
C ALA A 52 -18.58 -6.97 5.91
N GLN A 53 -17.53 -7.06 6.70
CA GLN A 53 -17.21 -6.02 7.69
C GLN A 53 -16.85 -4.74 6.94
N ASP A 54 -17.38 -3.62 7.38
CA ASP A 54 -16.99 -2.31 6.84
C ASP A 54 -15.75 -1.80 7.57
N PRO A 55 -14.78 -1.23 6.86
CA PRO A 55 -13.64 -0.58 7.49
C PRO A 55 -14.10 0.61 8.33
N LEU A 56 -13.47 0.83 9.48
CA LEU A 56 -13.74 1.99 10.33
C LEU A 56 -13.58 3.27 9.51
N LYS A 57 -14.61 4.10 9.51
CA LYS A 57 -14.59 5.36 8.77
C LYS A 57 -13.55 6.31 9.34
N TYR A 58 -12.78 6.92 8.48
CA TYR A 58 -11.95 8.05 8.88
C TYR A 58 -12.82 9.24 9.26
N GLY A 59 -12.45 9.94 10.33
CA GLY A 59 -13.07 11.22 10.66
C GLY A 59 -12.86 12.21 9.53
N PHE A 60 -13.91 12.94 9.15
CA PHE A 60 -13.78 14.04 8.20
C PHE A 60 -13.07 15.22 8.88
N ILE A 61 -12.09 15.80 8.18
CA ILE A 61 -11.33 16.97 8.63
C ILE A 61 -11.39 18.01 7.54
N GLU A 62 -11.82 19.21 7.90
CA GLU A 62 -11.75 20.37 7.03
C GLU A 62 -10.30 20.91 6.98
N ASP A 63 -9.91 21.55 5.88
CA ASP A 63 -8.56 22.10 5.73
C ASP A 63 -8.21 23.11 6.83
N LYS A 64 -9.20 23.89 7.30
CA LYS A 64 -9.04 24.85 8.40
C LYS A 64 -8.76 24.20 9.76
N ASP A 65 -9.14 22.92 9.92
CA ASP A 65 -8.98 22.17 11.17
C ASP A 65 -7.65 21.39 11.20
N ASN A 66 -6.96 21.28 10.06
CA ASN A 66 -5.62 20.71 9.96
C ASN A 66 -4.56 21.77 10.18
N VAL A 67 -4.15 21.95 11.43
CA VAL A 67 -3.19 23.02 11.79
C VAL A 67 -1.74 22.65 11.54
N TRP A 68 -1.43 21.37 11.46
CA TRP A 68 -0.10 20.85 11.18
C TRP A 68 -0.19 19.48 10.52
N SER A 69 0.66 19.24 9.56
CA SER A 69 0.75 17.91 8.93
C SER A 69 2.15 17.63 8.40
N LYS A 70 2.53 16.36 8.39
CA LYS A 70 3.81 15.88 7.89
C LYS A 70 3.64 14.52 7.22
N VAL A 71 4.07 14.41 5.98
CA VAL A 71 4.14 13.12 5.29
C VAL A 71 5.44 12.43 5.63
N VAL A 72 5.36 11.15 5.99
CA VAL A 72 6.49 10.29 6.29
C VAL A 72 6.39 9.00 5.49
N TRP A 73 7.55 8.45 5.14
CA TRP A 73 7.69 7.13 4.53
C TRP A 73 8.50 6.26 5.47
N GLU A 74 8.00 5.09 5.72
CA GLU A 74 8.54 4.17 6.70
C GLU A 74 8.77 2.79 6.08
N VAL A 75 9.79 2.10 6.52
CA VAL A 75 10.05 0.69 6.21
C VAL A 75 9.67 -0.15 7.42
N ILE A 76 8.97 -1.23 7.18
CA ILE A 76 8.58 -2.24 8.15
C ILE A 76 9.37 -3.52 7.82
N ASP A 77 10.27 -3.94 8.70
CA ASP A 77 10.98 -5.21 8.57
C ASP A 77 10.11 -6.35 9.13
N LEU A 78 9.72 -7.27 8.28
CA LEU A 78 8.87 -8.41 8.64
C LEU A 78 9.61 -9.50 9.43
N ASN A 79 10.95 -9.45 9.52
CA ASN A 79 11.72 -10.33 10.38
C ASN A 79 11.59 -9.94 11.87
N GLU A 80 11.16 -8.71 12.16
CA GLU A 80 10.92 -8.29 13.53
C GLU A 80 9.69 -8.99 14.11
N ARG A 81 9.81 -9.44 15.37
CA ARG A 81 8.77 -10.19 16.05
C ARG A 81 7.39 -9.50 16.07
N LEU A 82 7.37 -8.18 16.21
CA LEU A 82 6.12 -7.41 16.24
C LEU A 82 5.45 -7.39 14.88
N ASN A 83 6.23 -7.47 13.80
CA ASN A 83 5.77 -7.36 12.41
C ASN A 83 5.45 -8.73 11.78
N GLN A 84 5.82 -9.82 12.44
CA GLN A 84 5.58 -11.20 11.95
C GLN A 84 4.12 -11.48 11.53
N PRO A 85 3.08 -10.95 12.20
CA PRO A 85 1.70 -11.17 11.78
C PRO A 85 1.39 -10.76 10.33
N TYR A 86 2.15 -9.84 9.76
CA TYR A 86 2.00 -9.44 8.35
C TYR A 86 2.65 -10.41 7.37
N TYR A 87 3.65 -11.16 7.85
CA TYR A 87 4.43 -12.11 7.06
C TYR A 87 3.87 -13.53 7.11
N LEU A 88 3.38 -13.98 8.27
CA LEU A 88 2.96 -15.35 8.48
C LEU A 88 1.83 -15.71 7.52
N ALA A 89 2.20 -16.44 6.48
CA ALA A 89 1.27 -17.29 5.76
C ALA A 89 0.79 -18.34 6.76
N GLY A 90 -0.53 -18.51 6.88
CA GLY A 90 -1.06 -19.56 7.75
C GLY A 90 -0.48 -20.90 7.34
N ASP A 91 0.39 -21.42 8.16
CA ASP A 91 0.67 -22.84 8.14
C ASP A 91 -0.63 -23.60 8.42
N GLU A 92 -0.68 -24.89 8.07
CA GLU A 92 -1.84 -25.78 8.17
C GLU A 92 -2.61 -25.72 9.51
N LEU A 93 -2.02 -25.12 10.53
CA LEU A 93 -2.59 -24.97 11.88
C LEU A 93 -3.60 -23.83 12.02
N VAL A 94 -3.63 -22.85 11.10
CA VAL A 94 -4.58 -21.73 11.15
C VAL A 94 -5.32 -21.67 9.83
N GLN A 95 -6.37 -22.47 9.72
CA GLN A 95 -7.28 -22.43 8.57
C GLN A 95 -7.77 -20.99 8.37
N ASN A 96 -7.51 -20.41 7.18
CA ASN A 96 -7.93 -19.10 6.69
C ASN A 96 -7.03 -17.89 6.96
N SER A 97 -5.83 -18.01 7.53
CA SER A 97 -4.92 -16.86 7.54
C SER A 97 -4.06 -16.84 6.26
N GLN A 98 -4.13 -15.76 5.54
CA GLN A 98 -3.28 -15.49 4.37
C GLN A 98 -2.27 -14.41 4.74
N SER A 99 -1.09 -14.41 4.10
CA SER A 99 -0.15 -13.32 4.26
C SER A 99 -0.72 -12.01 3.71
N LEU A 100 -0.24 -10.87 4.19
CA LEU A 100 -0.66 -9.58 3.65
C LEU A 100 -0.41 -9.50 2.13
N TYR A 101 0.72 -10.04 1.66
CA TYR A 101 1.04 -10.10 0.24
C TYR A 101 -0.02 -10.86 -0.56
N ASP A 102 -0.39 -12.05 -0.11
CA ASP A 102 -1.38 -12.89 -0.81
C ASP A 102 -2.76 -12.23 -0.85
N VAL A 103 -3.18 -11.60 0.27
CA VAL A 103 -4.44 -10.86 0.35
C VAL A 103 -4.45 -9.69 -0.65
N LEU A 104 -3.36 -8.94 -0.75
CA LEU A 104 -3.28 -7.81 -1.67
C LEU A 104 -3.25 -8.26 -3.13
N VAL A 105 -2.45 -9.27 -3.47
CA VAL A 105 -2.37 -9.81 -4.84
C VAL A 105 -3.73 -10.40 -5.27
N GLU A 106 -4.41 -11.12 -4.38
CA GLU A 106 -5.76 -11.64 -4.65
C GLU A 106 -6.78 -10.50 -4.81
N GLY A 107 -6.70 -9.46 -3.97
CA GLY A 107 -7.52 -8.26 -4.10
C GLY A 107 -7.35 -7.57 -5.45
N VAL A 108 -6.13 -7.49 -5.94
CA VAL A 108 -5.81 -6.96 -7.27
C VAL A 108 -6.34 -7.87 -8.37
N ARG A 109 -6.11 -9.18 -8.27
CA ARG A 109 -6.57 -10.18 -9.23
C ARG A 109 -8.09 -10.16 -9.37
N SER A 110 -8.81 -10.08 -8.27
CA SER A 110 -10.27 -10.01 -8.22
C SER A 110 -10.84 -8.63 -8.54
N LYS A 111 -9.99 -7.65 -8.88
CA LYS A 111 -10.35 -6.25 -9.17
C LYS A 111 -11.07 -5.54 -8.03
N LYS A 112 -10.90 -6.00 -6.80
CA LYS A 112 -11.38 -5.32 -5.59
C LYS A 112 -10.47 -4.15 -5.22
N ILE A 113 -9.17 -4.28 -5.52
CA ILE A 113 -8.18 -3.23 -5.42
C ILE A 113 -7.85 -2.77 -6.83
N THR A 114 -8.02 -1.50 -7.11
CA THR A 114 -7.87 -0.93 -8.46
C THR A 114 -6.85 0.21 -8.52
N GLU A 115 -6.51 0.79 -7.36
CA GLU A 115 -5.56 1.89 -7.24
C GLU A 115 -4.16 1.35 -6.90
N ILE A 116 -3.50 0.82 -7.95
CA ILE A 116 -2.19 0.21 -7.87
C ILE A 116 -1.22 1.01 -8.72
N TYR A 117 -0.02 1.22 -8.23
CA TYR A 117 0.94 2.14 -8.80
C TYR A 117 2.36 1.56 -8.79
N ASP A 118 3.19 2.08 -9.68
CA ASP A 118 4.60 1.76 -9.75
C ASP A 118 5.44 2.53 -8.71
N ASP A 119 4.95 3.71 -8.34
CA ASP A 119 5.69 4.67 -7.53
C ASP A 119 4.93 5.12 -6.26
N GLU A 120 5.66 5.66 -5.31
CA GLU A 120 5.15 6.22 -4.06
C GLU A 120 4.33 7.52 -4.22
N PHE A 121 4.34 8.12 -5.42
CA PHE A 121 3.62 9.35 -5.73
C PHE A 121 2.24 9.08 -6.35
N PHE A 122 1.93 7.81 -6.63
CA PHE A 122 0.67 7.36 -7.20
C PHE A 122 0.36 7.99 -8.57
N LYS A 123 1.39 8.10 -9.44
CA LYS A 123 1.25 8.71 -10.76
C LYS A 123 0.97 7.68 -11.84
N ASN A 124 1.74 6.60 -11.85
CA ASN A 124 1.70 5.60 -12.89
C ASN A 124 0.94 4.36 -12.40
N LYS A 125 -0.29 4.20 -12.88
CA LYS A 125 -1.08 3.01 -12.54
C LYS A 125 -0.49 1.74 -13.16
N MET A 126 -0.55 0.65 -12.40
CA MET A 126 -0.17 -0.68 -12.84
C MET A 126 -1.39 -1.58 -13.01
N THR A 127 -1.29 -2.53 -13.92
CA THR A 127 -2.26 -3.61 -14.08
C THR A 127 -1.77 -4.88 -13.38
N TYR A 128 -2.69 -5.82 -13.12
CA TYR A 128 -2.33 -7.14 -12.58
C TYR A 128 -1.27 -7.86 -13.42
N ASP A 129 -1.41 -7.82 -14.75
CA ASP A 129 -0.45 -8.47 -15.65
C ASP A 129 0.95 -7.86 -15.56
N GLN A 130 1.05 -6.54 -15.38
CA GLN A 130 2.33 -5.85 -15.17
C GLN A 130 2.98 -6.23 -13.84
N ILE A 131 2.17 -6.40 -12.78
CA ILE A 131 2.67 -6.88 -11.48
C ILE A 131 3.18 -8.31 -11.62
N MET A 132 2.43 -9.19 -12.29
CA MET A 132 2.87 -10.57 -12.49
C MET A 132 4.13 -10.64 -13.37
N ALA A 133 4.20 -9.84 -14.43
CA ALA A 133 5.40 -9.77 -15.28
C ALA A 133 6.65 -9.31 -14.52
N ARG A 134 6.49 -8.44 -13.51
CA ARG A 134 7.59 -8.00 -12.63
C ARG A 134 7.96 -9.08 -11.60
N ASN A 135 7.00 -9.84 -11.12
CA ASN A 135 7.16 -10.84 -10.06
C ASN A 135 7.50 -12.25 -10.58
N GLU A 136 7.47 -12.44 -11.88
CA GLU A 136 7.77 -13.74 -12.51
C GLU A 136 8.93 -13.60 -13.49
N LYS A 137 9.85 -14.56 -13.46
CA LYS A 137 10.90 -14.72 -14.46
C LYS A 137 10.79 -16.10 -15.08
N LYS A 138 10.69 -16.12 -16.40
CA LYS A 138 10.80 -17.34 -17.19
C LYS A 138 12.13 -17.29 -17.93
N ASP A 139 13.04 -18.13 -17.54
CA ASP A 139 14.33 -18.28 -18.22
C ASP A 139 14.36 -19.61 -18.92
N THR A 140 14.56 -19.56 -20.22
CA THR A 140 14.62 -20.76 -21.06
C THR A 140 16.08 -21.06 -21.33
N GLN A 141 16.56 -22.19 -20.81
CA GLN A 141 17.96 -22.61 -21.03
C GLN A 141 18.23 -22.85 -22.52
N GLN A 142 19.45 -22.58 -22.94
CA GLN A 142 19.85 -22.76 -24.32
C GLN A 142 19.60 -24.20 -24.85
N TYR A 143 19.73 -25.18 -23.97
CA TYR A 143 19.39 -26.59 -24.21
C TYR A 143 17.93 -26.78 -24.72
N TYR A 144 16.97 -25.98 -24.28
CA TYR A 144 15.60 -26.02 -24.77
C TYR A 144 15.51 -25.70 -26.26
N TYR A 145 16.25 -24.70 -26.73
CA TYR A 145 16.30 -24.34 -28.15
C TYR A 145 17.05 -25.36 -28.98
N GLU A 146 18.06 -26.01 -28.43
CA GLU A 146 18.80 -27.08 -29.07
C GLU A 146 17.93 -28.34 -29.30
N MET A 147 17.07 -28.68 -28.30
CA MET A 147 16.11 -29.77 -28.45
C MET A 147 15.07 -29.48 -29.54
N ILE A 148 14.54 -28.26 -29.59
CA ILE A 148 13.59 -27.83 -30.64
C ILE A 148 14.28 -27.92 -32.02
N ALA A 149 15.53 -27.48 -32.14
CA ALA A 149 16.30 -27.52 -33.38
C ALA A 149 16.59 -28.95 -33.82
N ALA A 150 16.71 -29.88 -32.86
CA ALA A 150 16.89 -31.31 -33.12
C ALA A 150 15.57 -32.05 -33.45
N GLY A 151 14.42 -31.37 -33.39
CA GLY A 151 13.09 -31.95 -33.60
C GLY A 151 12.59 -32.81 -32.43
N GLU A 152 13.23 -32.70 -31.27
CA GLU A 152 12.83 -33.38 -30.04
C GLU A 152 11.79 -32.57 -29.29
N LYS A 153 10.94 -33.25 -28.52
CA LYS A 153 10.01 -32.51 -27.60
C LYS A 153 10.82 -31.90 -26.46
N PRO A 154 10.77 -30.58 -26.29
CA PRO A 154 11.46 -29.94 -25.19
C PRO A 154 10.94 -30.43 -23.83
N ASP A 155 11.86 -30.66 -22.91
CA ASP A 155 11.54 -31.00 -21.52
C ASP A 155 11.16 -29.72 -20.75
N ASP A 156 10.07 -29.78 -20.01
CA ASP A 156 9.62 -28.66 -19.12
C ASP A 156 10.70 -28.34 -18.06
N ALA A 157 11.60 -29.26 -17.75
CA ALA A 157 12.72 -29.02 -16.85
C ALA A 157 13.76 -28.03 -17.42
N ALA A 158 13.75 -27.80 -18.75
CA ALA A 158 14.60 -26.81 -19.39
C ALA A 158 14.11 -25.37 -19.27
N ILE A 159 12.93 -25.17 -18.69
CA ILE A 159 12.34 -23.86 -18.43
C ILE A 159 12.43 -23.57 -16.93
N PHE A 160 13.29 -22.63 -16.56
CA PHE A 160 13.32 -22.10 -15.20
C PHE A 160 12.20 -21.06 -15.05
N ASN A 161 11.25 -21.37 -14.18
CA ASN A 161 10.13 -20.46 -13.86
C ASN A 161 10.23 -20.07 -12.39
N TYR A 162 10.60 -18.82 -12.13
CA TYR A 162 10.63 -18.24 -10.81
C TYR A 162 9.44 -17.30 -10.65
N LYS A 163 8.76 -17.43 -9.51
CA LYS A 163 7.69 -16.56 -9.11
C LYS A 163 7.91 -16.13 -7.68
N VAL A 164 7.83 -14.83 -7.41
CA VAL A 164 7.89 -14.27 -6.07
C VAL A 164 6.73 -14.82 -5.25
N LYS A 165 7.06 -15.42 -4.10
CA LYS A 165 6.10 -15.98 -3.13
C LYS A 165 6.01 -15.08 -1.91
N SER A 166 4.98 -15.27 -1.10
CA SER A 166 4.84 -14.57 0.18
C SER A 166 6.04 -14.75 1.10
N ALA A 167 6.70 -15.91 1.07
CA ALA A 167 7.91 -16.20 1.82
C ALA A 167 9.13 -15.35 1.42
N ASP A 168 9.14 -14.82 0.21
CA ASP A 168 10.24 -13.99 -0.31
C ASP A 168 10.08 -12.52 0.10
N ILE A 169 8.89 -12.13 0.57
CA ILE A 169 8.60 -10.77 1.00
C ILE A 169 9.09 -10.59 2.43
N LYS A 170 10.05 -9.70 2.62
CA LYS A 170 10.67 -9.47 3.95
C LYS A 170 10.49 -8.05 4.47
N MET A 171 10.08 -7.15 3.61
CA MET A 171 9.90 -5.74 3.96
C MET A 171 8.62 -5.18 3.33
N LEU A 172 8.04 -4.21 4.02
CA LEU A 172 6.95 -3.38 3.52
C LEU A 172 7.38 -1.92 3.61
N LYS A 173 6.88 -1.09 2.72
CA LYS A 173 6.96 0.36 2.86
C LYS A 173 5.59 0.94 3.09
N THR A 174 5.53 1.97 3.92
CA THR A 174 4.30 2.73 4.15
C THR A 174 4.53 4.19 3.85
N LYS A 175 3.50 4.84 3.34
CA LYS A 175 3.42 6.29 3.21
C LYS A 175 2.27 6.76 4.08
N GLY A 176 2.56 7.58 5.06
CA GLY A 176 1.57 8.05 6.01
C GLY A 176 1.61 9.56 6.21
N LEU A 177 0.50 10.08 6.68
CA LEU A 177 0.33 11.48 7.04
C LEU A 177 0.08 11.58 8.53
N TRP A 178 0.98 12.24 9.23
CA TRP A 178 0.75 12.73 10.57
C TRP A 178 0.09 14.10 10.47
N TYR A 179 -0.94 14.35 11.27
CA TYR A 179 -1.65 15.62 11.29
C TYR A 179 -2.25 15.90 12.67
N ILE A 180 -2.47 17.18 12.97
CA ILE A 180 -3.10 17.63 14.19
C ILE A 180 -4.47 18.16 13.84
N ASP A 181 -5.52 17.53 14.40
CA ASP A 181 -6.89 17.98 14.28
C ASP A 181 -7.18 19.01 15.38
N ARG A 182 -7.35 20.27 14.98
CA ARG A 182 -7.62 21.39 15.89
C ARG A 182 -8.84 21.17 16.79
N ARG A 183 -9.86 20.48 16.27
CA ARG A 183 -11.12 20.25 17.00
C ARG A 183 -10.93 19.28 18.16
N LEU A 184 -10.02 18.33 18.00
CA LEU A 184 -9.74 17.28 18.98
C LEU A 184 -8.49 17.59 19.79
N GLY A 185 -7.61 18.43 19.27
CA GLY A 185 -6.32 18.72 19.90
C GLY A 185 -5.39 17.52 19.95
N GLU A 186 -5.52 16.58 19.02
CA GLU A 186 -4.80 15.33 19.03
C GLU A 186 -3.96 15.14 17.77
N LEU A 187 -2.75 14.60 17.96
CA LEU A 187 -1.92 14.10 16.87
C LEU A 187 -2.50 12.78 16.36
N ARG A 188 -2.79 12.72 15.08
CA ARG A 188 -3.35 11.55 14.42
C ARG A 188 -2.50 11.11 13.24
N TYR A 189 -2.63 9.84 12.90
CA TYR A 189 -1.97 9.25 11.75
C TYR A 189 -2.99 8.74 10.75
N ARG A 190 -2.69 8.90 9.47
CA ARG A 190 -3.47 8.33 8.37
C ARG A 190 -2.55 7.65 7.38
N LEU A 191 -2.73 6.36 7.22
CA LEU A 191 -2.03 5.58 6.21
C LEU A 191 -2.59 5.93 4.83
N LEU A 192 -1.72 6.33 3.92
CA LEU A 192 -2.07 6.72 2.54
C LEU A 192 -1.68 5.66 1.53
N GLY A 193 -0.54 5.02 1.72
CA GLY A 193 -0.02 4.03 0.79
C GLY A 193 0.73 2.92 1.47
N LEU A 194 0.71 1.79 0.81
CA LEU A 194 1.41 0.58 1.22
C LEU A 194 2.14 0.01 0.02
N ALA A 195 3.41 -0.33 0.17
CA ALA A 195 4.17 -1.03 -0.85
C ALA A 195 4.70 -2.34 -0.32
N ILE A 196 4.78 -3.29 -1.23
CA ILE A 196 5.40 -4.59 -1.01
C ILE A 196 6.81 -4.54 -1.57
N MET A 197 7.79 -4.92 -0.75
CA MET A 197 9.17 -5.08 -1.18
C MET A 197 9.53 -6.55 -1.26
N GLY A 198 10.11 -6.92 -2.38
CA GLY A 198 10.56 -8.28 -2.64
C GLY A 198 11.82 -8.31 -3.48
N PRO A 199 12.37 -9.50 -3.73
CA PRO A 199 13.50 -9.66 -4.62
C PRO A 199 13.10 -9.24 -6.03
N ASP A 200 14.05 -8.65 -6.75
CA ASP A 200 13.88 -8.40 -8.18
C ASP A 200 13.94 -9.72 -8.94
N ALA A 201 12.79 -10.23 -9.37
CA ALA A 201 12.71 -11.49 -10.12
C ALA A 201 13.54 -11.46 -11.41
N GLN A 202 13.70 -10.30 -12.04
CA GLN A 202 14.43 -10.16 -13.30
C GLN A 202 15.94 -10.29 -13.11
N SER A 203 16.46 -9.87 -11.95
CA SER A 203 17.89 -9.99 -11.61
C SER A 203 18.28 -11.39 -11.15
N LEU A 204 17.34 -12.22 -10.72
CA LEU A 204 17.61 -13.56 -10.21
C LEU A 204 18.30 -14.45 -11.24
N GLY A 205 19.38 -15.11 -10.80
CA GLY A 205 20.19 -15.96 -11.67
C GLY A 205 21.12 -15.22 -12.63
N THR A 206 21.21 -13.90 -12.52
CA THR A 206 22.18 -13.07 -13.26
C THR A 206 23.33 -12.63 -12.35
N GLU A 207 24.42 -12.15 -12.95
CA GLU A 207 25.56 -11.57 -12.22
C GLU A 207 25.18 -10.26 -11.48
N PHE A 208 24.02 -9.68 -11.81
CA PHE A 208 23.50 -8.45 -11.20
C PHE A 208 22.63 -8.71 -9.98
N ASN A 209 22.44 -9.96 -9.56
CA ASN A 209 21.70 -10.28 -8.36
C ASN A 209 22.57 -10.03 -7.12
N ASP A 210 22.45 -8.83 -6.57
CA ASP A 210 23.10 -8.41 -5.33
C ASP A 210 22.25 -8.67 -4.08
N GLY A 211 21.08 -9.31 -4.24
CA GLY A 211 20.12 -9.56 -3.16
C GLY A 211 19.32 -8.32 -2.73
N THR A 212 19.35 -7.26 -3.53
CA THR A 212 18.60 -6.03 -3.25
C THR A 212 17.10 -6.27 -3.35
N PHE A 213 16.34 -5.73 -2.39
CA PHE A 213 14.88 -5.69 -2.42
C PHE A 213 14.41 -4.45 -3.16
N VAL A 214 13.43 -4.64 -4.05
CA VAL A 214 12.81 -3.57 -4.83
C VAL A 214 11.33 -3.43 -4.48
N ASP A 215 10.78 -2.25 -4.73
CA ASP A 215 9.34 -2.04 -4.61
C ASP A 215 8.65 -2.78 -5.76
N LEU A 216 7.87 -3.80 -5.43
CA LEU A 216 7.15 -4.59 -6.44
C LEU A 216 5.95 -3.82 -6.98
N PHE A 217 5.18 -3.21 -6.10
CA PHE A 217 4.07 -2.31 -6.42
C PHE A 217 3.66 -1.50 -5.19
N TRP A 218 3.04 -0.35 -5.44
CA TRP A 218 2.41 0.51 -4.45
C TRP A 218 0.89 0.41 -4.57
N ILE A 219 0.20 0.44 -3.44
CA ILE A 219 -1.26 0.46 -3.37
C ILE A 219 -1.70 1.73 -2.66
N TRP A 220 -2.71 2.40 -3.21
CA TRP A 220 -3.42 3.44 -2.49
C TRP A 220 -4.24 2.79 -1.37
N TYR A 221 -3.82 2.99 -0.13
CA TYR A 221 -4.36 2.25 1.02
C TYR A 221 -5.88 2.38 1.19
N PRO A 222 -6.52 3.57 1.02
CA PRO A 222 -7.97 3.69 1.15
C PRO A 222 -8.77 2.78 0.20
N ASP A 223 -8.24 2.45 -0.98
CA ASP A 223 -8.86 1.51 -1.93
C ASP A 223 -8.74 0.04 -1.45
N ALA A 224 -7.67 -0.29 -0.76
CA ALA A 224 -7.43 -1.64 -0.25
C ALA A 224 -8.20 -1.98 1.02
N ARG A 225 -8.69 -0.99 1.78
CA ARG A 225 -9.28 -1.16 3.10
C ARG A 225 -10.42 -2.18 3.15
N GLN A 226 -11.30 -2.15 2.15
CA GLN A 226 -12.43 -3.09 2.09
C GLN A 226 -11.98 -4.55 1.93
N THR A 227 -10.87 -4.78 1.22
CA THR A 227 -10.27 -6.12 1.10
C THR A 227 -9.59 -6.52 2.40
N LEU A 228 -8.84 -5.59 3.03
CA LEU A 228 -8.06 -5.83 4.22
C LEU A 228 -8.89 -6.03 5.49
N VAL A 229 -10.08 -5.41 5.58
CA VAL A 229 -10.98 -5.61 6.73
C VAL A 229 -11.58 -7.02 6.77
N ASN A 230 -11.72 -7.65 5.60
CA ASN A 230 -12.25 -9.01 5.48
C ASN A 230 -11.17 -10.10 5.62
N ALA A 231 -9.90 -9.72 5.66
CA ALA A 231 -8.78 -10.63 5.84
C ALA A 231 -8.31 -10.58 7.29
N THR A 232 -8.40 -11.72 7.96
CA THR A 232 -8.04 -11.86 9.38
C THR A 232 -6.60 -12.32 9.55
N VAL A 233 -6.00 -11.86 10.63
CA VAL A 233 -4.63 -12.13 11.03
C VAL A 233 -4.64 -12.86 12.36
N PHE A 234 -3.63 -13.70 12.59
CA PHE A 234 -3.39 -14.27 13.90
C PHE A 234 -3.06 -13.14 14.90
N ASN A 235 -3.82 -13.07 15.99
CA ASN A 235 -3.59 -12.12 17.06
C ASN A 235 -2.73 -12.79 18.16
N PRO A 236 -1.44 -12.45 18.27
CA PRO A 236 -0.56 -13.07 19.26
C PRO A 236 -0.94 -12.72 20.71
N SER A 237 -1.69 -11.63 20.90
CA SER A 237 -2.12 -11.18 22.23
C SER A 237 -3.43 -11.83 22.69
N ASN A 238 -4.25 -12.29 21.74
CA ASN A 238 -5.53 -12.95 22.04
C ASN A 238 -5.92 -13.88 20.89
N SER A 239 -5.59 -15.14 21.01
CA SER A 239 -5.88 -16.17 20.00
C SER A 239 -7.37 -16.39 19.72
N ASN A 240 -8.25 -15.96 20.63
CA ASN A 240 -9.69 -16.10 20.48
C ASN A 240 -10.36 -14.91 19.75
N SER A 241 -9.62 -13.84 19.48
CA SER A 241 -10.10 -12.65 18.79
C SER A 241 -9.33 -12.43 17.52
N ALA A 242 -9.98 -12.71 16.39
CA ALA A 242 -9.42 -12.38 15.09
C ALA A 242 -9.33 -10.85 14.94
N ILE A 243 -8.24 -10.40 14.36
CA ILE A 243 -7.98 -8.99 14.04
C ILE A 243 -7.84 -8.89 12.52
N SER A 244 -8.35 -7.83 11.91
CA SER A 244 -8.18 -7.59 10.48
C SER A 244 -6.87 -6.88 10.18
N TYR A 245 -6.37 -7.03 8.94
CA TYR A 245 -5.21 -6.26 8.48
C TYR A 245 -5.48 -4.76 8.50
N ASP A 246 -6.71 -4.32 8.15
CA ASP A 246 -7.08 -2.90 8.21
C ASP A 246 -6.98 -2.35 9.64
N GLU A 247 -7.46 -3.10 10.63
CA GLU A 247 -7.38 -2.69 12.02
C GLU A 247 -5.93 -2.62 12.52
N MET A 248 -5.11 -3.62 12.20
CA MET A 248 -3.70 -3.65 12.59
C MET A 248 -2.90 -2.48 11.99
N LEU A 249 -3.10 -2.20 10.70
CA LEU A 249 -2.41 -1.13 10.00
C LEU A 249 -2.85 0.25 10.48
N ASN A 250 -4.16 0.47 10.68
CA ASN A 250 -4.68 1.75 11.18
C ASN A 250 -4.29 2.00 12.64
N ALA A 251 -4.28 0.96 13.48
CA ALA A 251 -3.82 1.06 14.86
C ALA A 251 -2.29 1.13 14.99
N ARG A 252 -1.55 1.13 13.86
CA ARG A 252 -0.07 1.14 13.82
C ARG A 252 0.55 0.06 14.69
N ARG A 253 -0.01 -1.16 14.68
CA ARG A 253 0.54 -2.31 15.41
C ARG A 253 1.73 -2.92 14.65
N PHE A 254 2.73 -2.10 14.38
CA PHE A 254 3.98 -2.48 13.73
C PHE A 254 5.13 -1.60 14.22
N ASN A 255 6.32 -2.11 14.12
CA ASN A 255 7.54 -1.32 14.26
C ASN A 255 8.04 -0.93 12.87
N SER A 256 8.47 0.32 12.74
CA SER A 256 8.90 0.87 11.44
C SER A 256 10.02 1.89 11.62
N ILE A 257 10.81 2.08 10.59
CA ILE A 257 11.88 3.06 10.52
C ILE A 257 11.54 4.08 9.44
N ILE A 258 11.53 5.37 9.79
CA ILE A 258 11.35 6.45 8.83
C ILE A 258 12.63 6.54 7.99
N TYR A 259 12.51 6.38 6.67
CA TYR A 259 13.63 6.51 5.73
C TYR A 259 13.54 7.79 4.89
N LYS A 260 12.34 8.41 4.86
CA LYS A 260 12.06 9.60 4.07
C LYS A 260 10.99 10.43 4.73
N ALA A 261 11.13 11.73 4.72
CA ALA A 261 10.16 12.65 5.28
C ALA A 261 10.01 13.92 4.44
N GLN A 262 8.82 14.50 4.49
CA GLN A 262 8.59 15.83 3.95
C GLN A 262 9.13 16.87 4.91
N THR A 263 9.96 17.77 4.39
CA THR A 263 10.53 18.90 5.12
C THR A 263 10.17 20.20 4.41
N MET A 264 10.48 21.34 5.04
CA MET A 264 10.30 22.66 4.42
C MET A 264 11.14 22.85 3.15
N TYR A 265 12.20 22.05 2.96
CA TYR A 265 13.08 22.06 1.80
C TYR A 265 12.71 21.00 0.76
N GLY A 266 11.53 20.40 0.87
CA GLY A 266 11.05 19.31 0.02
C GLY A 266 11.15 17.94 0.67
N THR A 267 10.86 16.91 -0.13
CA THR A 267 10.89 15.52 0.33
C THR A 267 12.29 14.94 0.08
N LYS A 268 12.96 14.48 1.14
CA LYS A 268 14.32 13.92 1.07
C LYS A 268 14.40 12.58 1.77
N MET A 269 15.18 11.66 1.20
CA MET A 269 15.60 10.45 1.90
C MET A 269 16.63 10.80 2.95
N ILE A 270 16.61 10.09 4.07
CA ILE A 270 17.62 10.29 5.13
C ILE A 270 19.01 9.94 4.61
N GLU A 271 19.11 8.92 3.77
CA GLU A 271 20.34 8.48 3.14
C GLU A 271 20.98 9.56 2.24
N ASP A 272 20.17 10.43 1.60
CA ASP A 272 20.66 11.49 0.71
C ASP A 272 21.51 12.53 1.45
N TYR A 273 21.25 12.77 2.73
CA TYR A 273 21.97 13.75 3.53
C TYR A 273 22.78 13.16 4.68
N ILE A 274 22.60 11.88 4.99
CA ILE A 274 23.43 11.11 5.93
C ILE A 274 23.86 9.81 5.22
N PRO A 275 24.78 9.90 4.24
CA PRO A 275 25.21 8.71 3.49
C PRO A 275 26.16 7.86 4.33
N ASN A 276 26.06 6.52 4.18
CA ASN A 276 26.98 5.54 4.75
C ASN A 276 27.11 5.55 6.29
N ASP A 277 26.16 6.14 7.00
CA ASP A 277 26.12 6.17 8.46
C ASP A 277 24.77 5.66 8.99
N SER A 278 24.64 4.35 9.15
CA SER A 278 23.41 3.70 9.63
C SER A 278 23.00 4.19 11.03
N LYS A 279 23.98 4.54 11.88
CA LYS A 279 23.69 5.07 13.22
C LYS A 279 23.11 6.47 13.14
N GLY A 280 23.73 7.35 12.35
CA GLY A 280 23.24 8.70 12.10
C GLY A 280 21.86 8.71 11.44
N GLN A 281 21.60 7.77 10.51
CA GLN A 281 20.27 7.60 9.90
C GLN A 281 19.21 7.19 10.94
N LEU A 282 19.55 6.30 11.87
CA LEU A 282 18.66 5.90 12.95
C LEU A 282 18.41 7.04 13.95
N GLU A 283 19.43 7.81 14.28
CA GLU A 283 19.30 9.01 15.12
C GLU A 283 18.38 10.04 14.47
N GLU A 284 18.50 10.25 13.15
CA GLU A 284 17.63 11.17 12.41
C GLU A 284 16.19 10.66 12.35
N HIS A 285 15.95 9.34 12.17
CA HIS A 285 14.65 8.73 12.33
C HIS A 285 14.00 9.11 13.67
N HIS A 286 14.74 8.91 14.78
CA HIS A 286 14.25 9.28 16.12
C HIS A 286 13.98 10.77 16.26
N LYS A 287 14.82 11.62 15.68
CA LYS A 287 14.64 13.07 15.68
C LYS A 287 13.38 13.49 14.92
N ILE A 288 13.13 12.91 13.74
CA ILE A 288 11.91 13.17 12.97
C ILE A 288 10.68 12.73 13.76
N ARG A 289 10.71 11.54 14.37
CA ARG A 289 9.62 11.01 15.20
C ARG A 289 9.36 11.92 16.42
N ASN A 290 10.41 12.31 17.13
CA ASN A 290 10.30 13.19 18.30
C ASN A 290 9.78 14.56 17.91
N SER A 291 10.22 15.13 16.78
CA SER A 291 9.70 16.43 16.29
C SER A 291 8.21 16.37 15.96
N THR A 292 7.72 15.22 15.53
CA THR A 292 6.28 15.00 15.27
C THR A 292 5.48 15.01 16.58
N ILE A 293 6.00 14.34 17.61
CA ILE A 293 5.38 14.34 18.95
C ILE A 293 5.46 15.72 19.59
N GLN A 294 6.60 16.43 19.41
CA GLN A 294 6.78 17.77 19.94
C GLN A 294 5.78 18.77 19.33
N ALA A 295 5.42 18.62 18.06
CA ALA A 295 4.42 19.48 17.43
C ALA A 295 3.06 19.42 18.11
N GLU A 296 2.66 18.27 18.69
CA GLU A 296 1.47 18.15 19.50
C GLU A 296 1.61 18.91 20.83
N ALA A 297 2.75 18.73 21.51
CA ALA A 297 3.01 19.43 22.78
C ALA A 297 3.06 20.95 22.61
N ASP A 298 3.66 21.44 21.51
CA ASP A 298 3.75 22.87 21.21
C ASP A 298 2.36 23.50 21.00
N MET A 299 1.40 22.75 20.46
CA MET A 299 0.04 23.25 20.27
C MET A 299 -0.69 23.55 21.59
N TRP A 300 -0.36 22.83 22.66
CA TRP A 300 -0.97 23.04 23.97
C TRP A 300 -0.37 24.22 24.76
N ASN A 301 0.75 24.77 24.27
CA ASN A 301 1.48 25.86 24.92
C ASN A 301 1.09 27.26 24.38
N TYR A 302 0.08 27.33 23.47
CA TYR A 302 -0.42 28.60 22.93
C TYR A 302 -1.81 28.96 23.46
#